data_477b2fb2482f568e60f11044d96e4ac2
#
_entry.id   477b2fb2482f568e60f11044d96e4ac2
#
_cell.length_a   1.000
_cell.length_b   1.000
_cell.length_c   1.000
_cell.angle_alpha   90.00
_cell.angle_beta   90.00
_cell.angle_gamma   90.00
#
_symmetry.space_group_name_H-M   'P 1'
#
loop_
_entity.id
_entity.type
_entity.pdbx_description
1 polymer ?
#
loop_
_entity_poly.entity_id
_entity_poly.type
_entity_poly.pdbx_seq_one_letter_code
_entity_poly.pdbx_strand_id
1 'polypeptide(L)'
;MSSRLRAIARETVSIAERGWYQTASGGTVDISAGVTSAVSGTRIYQPEDTVSAPREAEPFVEVVNESSLDAARRLGGDLACLVFASARNPGGGFLNGAQAQEESLARGSALYPCLRAAWDFYVHHRGDPDLTYSDRVIYSPGVPVFRDDKGNLLDQPYPVSFLTSAAPNLQAIARNQPERAAGVPEALRRRAMRVLEVAADNGHRRLVLGAWGCGVFGNDPSTVADAFAEALRRGPWFEHVTFAVLDRGRDAPIYTAFRDRLN
;
A
#
# COMPACT_ATOMS: atom_id res chain seq x y z
N MET A 1 -10.74 18.12 -6.99
CA MET A 1 -11.00 17.19 -5.87
C MET A 1 -12.49 16.95 -5.71
N SER A 2 -12.92 15.71 -5.52
CA SER A 2 -14.34 15.32 -5.55
C SER A 2 -15.01 15.53 -4.19
N SER A 3 -16.15 16.27 -4.17
CA SER A 3 -16.99 16.45 -2.97
C SER A 3 -17.55 15.12 -2.44
N ARG A 4 -17.95 14.22 -3.35
CA ARG A 4 -18.42 12.86 -3.01
C ARG A 4 -17.34 12.08 -2.27
N LEU A 5 -16.10 12.07 -2.79
CA LEU A 5 -14.99 11.33 -2.15
C LEU A 5 -14.63 11.90 -0.78
N ARG A 6 -14.76 13.23 -0.59
CA ARG A 6 -14.58 13.85 0.73
C ARG A 6 -15.65 13.39 1.73
N ALA A 7 -16.90 13.29 1.30
CA ALA A 7 -17.98 12.80 2.16
C ALA A 7 -17.72 11.34 2.59
N ILE A 8 -17.37 10.45 1.65
CA ILE A 8 -17.01 9.07 1.93
C ILE A 8 -15.82 8.99 2.90
N ALA A 9 -14.77 9.80 2.69
CA ALA A 9 -13.60 9.79 3.56
C ALA A 9 -13.95 10.17 5.01
N ARG A 10 -14.78 11.22 5.21
CA ARG A 10 -15.25 11.61 6.55
C ARG A 10 -16.07 10.51 7.21
N GLU A 11 -16.98 9.90 6.47
CA GLU A 11 -17.78 8.79 6.96
C GLU A 11 -16.90 7.58 7.32
N THR A 12 -15.91 7.25 6.50
CA THR A 12 -14.93 6.18 6.78
C THR A 12 -14.18 6.43 8.09
N VAL A 13 -13.70 7.65 8.33
CA VAL A 13 -13.05 8.02 9.60
C VAL A 13 -14.02 7.85 10.77
N SER A 14 -15.24 8.36 10.65
CA SER A 14 -16.26 8.23 11.69
C SER A 14 -16.63 6.77 11.97
N ILE A 15 -16.70 5.91 10.95
CA ILE A 15 -16.92 4.46 11.12
C ILE A 15 -15.74 3.83 11.88
N ALA A 16 -14.52 4.12 11.51
CA ALA A 16 -13.34 3.59 12.18
C ALA A 16 -13.24 4.05 13.66
N GLU A 17 -13.63 5.29 13.95
CA GLU A 17 -13.66 5.85 15.33
C GLU A 17 -14.73 5.21 16.20
N ARG A 18 -15.96 5.02 15.69
CA ARG A 18 -17.06 4.42 16.47
C ARG A 18 -17.03 2.89 16.48
N GLY A 19 -16.31 2.26 15.55
CA GLY A 19 -16.12 0.81 15.47
C GLY A 19 -17.26 0.01 14.84
N TRP A 20 -18.27 0.65 14.23
CA TRP A 20 -19.38 -0.04 13.58
C TRP A 20 -20.05 0.79 12.47
N TYR A 21 -20.83 0.12 11.62
CA TYR A 21 -21.64 0.77 10.58
C TYR A 21 -22.91 -0.02 10.28
N GLN A 22 -23.87 0.64 9.61
CA GLN A 22 -25.06 0.00 9.07
C GLN A 22 -24.85 -0.30 7.59
N THR A 23 -25.23 -1.51 7.17
CA THR A 23 -25.19 -1.92 5.78
C THR A 23 -26.41 -1.40 5.02
N ALA A 24 -26.37 -1.45 3.70
CA ALA A 24 -27.51 -1.10 2.86
C ALA A 24 -28.72 -2.02 3.10
N SER A 25 -28.51 -3.25 3.56
CA SER A 25 -29.53 -4.23 3.93
C SER A 25 -30.15 -3.96 5.32
N GLY A 26 -29.66 -2.95 6.07
CA GLY A 26 -30.14 -2.57 7.40
C GLY A 26 -29.49 -3.30 8.57
N GLY A 27 -28.55 -4.21 8.29
CA GLY A 27 -27.75 -4.88 9.33
C GLY A 27 -26.70 -3.96 9.96
N THR A 28 -26.33 -4.22 11.21
CA THR A 28 -25.20 -3.56 11.88
C THR A 28 -23.98 -4.48 11.83
N VAL A 29 -22.86 -3.93 11.40
CA VAL A 29 -21.57 -4.62 11.36
C VAL A 29 -20.63 -3.97 12.36
N ASP A 30 -20.12 -4.76 13.31
CA ASP A 30 -19.10 -4.35 14.29
C ASP A 30 -17.72 -4.68 13.76
N ILE A 31 -16.83 -3.68 13.75
CA ILE A 31 -15.41 -3.78 13.37
C ILE A 31 -14.49 -3.30 14.49
N SER A 32 -15.03 -3.00 15.67
CA SER A 32 -14.31 -2.35 16.76
C SER A 32 -13.08 -3.13 17.23
N ALA A 33 -13.24 -4.45 17.43
CA ALA A 33 -12.14 -5.33 17.84
C ALA A 33 -11.02 -5.36 16.78
N GLY A 34 -11.41 -5.45 15.48
CA GLY A 34 -10.45 -5.43 14.37
C GLY A 34 -9.69 -4.11 14.26
N VAL A 35 -10.38 -2.98 14.40
CA VAL A 35 -9.75 -1.65 14.40
C VAL A 35 -8.78 -1.50 15.57
N THR A 36 -9.21 -1.88 16.79
CA THR A 36 -8.37 -1.82 17.98
C THR A 36 -7.12 -2.66 17.85
N SER A 37 -7.26 -3.90 17.37
CA SER A 37 -6.15 -4.82 17.13
C SER A 37 -5.19 -4.27 16.07
N ALA A 38 -5.71 -3.76 14.94
CA ALA A 38 -4.90 -3.21 13.88
C ALA A 38 -4.09 -1.98 14.32
N VAL A 39 -4.72 -1.06 15.05
CA VAL A 39 -4.06 0.14 15.57
C VAL A 39 -2.98 -0.21 16.58
N SER A 40 -3.28 -1.08 17.55
CA SER A 40 -2.31 -1.50 18.58
C SER A 40 -1.16 -2.33 18.02
N GLY A 41 -1.39 -3.10 16.97
CA GLY A 41 -0.37 -3.89 16.27
C GLY A 41 0.42 -3.10 15.22
N THR A 42 0.04 -1.86 14.94
CA THR A 42 0.76 -1.02 13.95
C THR A 42 2.13 -0.63 14.47
N ARG A 43 3.16 -0.82 13.67
CA ARG A 43 4.55 -0.48 14.00
C ARG A 43 5.33 0.05 12.80
N ILE A 44 6.36 0.84 13.09
CA ILE A 44 7.31 1.33 12.08
C ILE A 44 8.53 0.43 12.11
N TYR A 45 8.86 -0.18 10.97
CA TYR A 45 10.14 -0.82 10.74
C TYR A 45 11.16 0.23 10.33
N GLN A 46 12.25 0.33 11.08
CA GLN A 46 13.37 1.20 10.76
C GLN A 46 14.25 0.55 9.68
N PRO A 47 15.04 1.31 8.92
CA PRO A 47 15.93 0.74 7.89
C PRO A 47 16.92 -0.30 8.43
N GLU A 48 17.36 -0.11 9.69
CA GLU A 48 18.34 -0.95 10.41
C GLU A 48 17.73 -2.17 11.12
N ASP A 49 16.40 -2.26 11.22
CA ASP A 49 15.76 -3.39 11.89
C ASP A 49 16.05 -4.70 11.14
N THR A 50 16.53 -5.69 11.88
CA THR A 50 16.72 -7.04 11.34
C THR A 50 15.37 -7.73 11.19
N VAL A 51 15.23 -8.52 10.13
CA VAL A 51 14.06 -9.33 9.85
C VAL A 51 14.42 -10.79 9.83
N SER A 52 13.48 -11.66 10.23
CA SER A 52 13.68 -13.11 10.17
C SER A 52 13.59 -13.59 8.72
N ALA A 53 14.49 -14.48 8.33
CA ALA A 53 14.40 -15.15 7.04
C ALA A 53 13.37 -16.30 7.16
N PRO A 54 12.22 -16.20 6.47
CA PRO A 54 11.22 -17.28 6.49
C PRO A 54 11.66 -18.47 5.62
N ARG A 55 10.87 -19.53 5.70
CA ARG A 55 11.04 -20.69 4.82
C ARG A 55 10.85 -20.29 3.36
N GLU A 56 11.75 -20.74 2.48
CA GLU A 56 11.65 -20.55 1.04
C GLU A 56 10.38 -21.18 0.45
N ALA A 57 9.84 -20.54 -0.56
CA ALA A 57 8.71 -20.98 -1.36
C ALA A 57 8.95 -20.63 -2.82
N GLU A 58 8.31 -21.34 -3.72
CA GLU A 58 8.27 -20.97 -5.15
C GLU A 58 7.03 -20.09 -5.38
N PRO A 59 7.19 -18.79 -5.72
CA PRO A 59 6.06 -17.90 -5.83
C PRO A 59 5.29 -18.13 -7.14
N PHE A 60 3.96 -18.26 -7.04
CA PHE A 60 3.10 -17.95 -8.18
C PHE A 60 2.98 -16.43 -8.28
N VAL A 61 3.45 -15.87 -9.40
CA VAL A 61 3.36 -14.43 -9.68
C VAL A 61 2.34 -14.18 -10.78
N GLU A 62 1.43 -13.24 -10.56
CA GLU A 62 0.49 -12.77 -11.57
C GLU A 62 0.47 -11.24 -11.66
N VAL A 63 0.20 -10.71 -12.83
CA VAL A 63 -0.05 -9.28 -13.07
C VAL A 63 -1.47 -9.11 -13.59
N VAL A 64 -2.28 -8.33 -12.87
CA VAL A 64 -3.71 -8.19 -13.18
C VAL A 64 -4.09 -6.71 -13.26
N ASN A 65 -4.90 -6.35 -14.28
CA ASN A 65 -5.40 -4.98 -14.41
C ASN A 65 -6.64 -4.77 -13.55
N GLU A 66 -6.42 -4.71 -12.25
CA GLU A 66 -7.45 -4.48 -11.23
C GLU A 66 -6.94 -3.56 -10.12
N SER A 67 -7.82 -3.13 -9.24
CA SER A 67 -7.42 -2.35 -8.06
C SER A 67 -6.83 -3.23 -6.96
N SER A 68 -6.06 -2.61 -6.05
CA SER A 68 -5.54 -3.33 -4.88
C SER A 68 -6.64 -3.86 -3.96
N LEU A 69 -7.79 -3.17 -3.84
CA LEU A 69 -8.94 -3.64 -3.05
C LEU A 69 -9.62 -4.84 -3.70
N ASP A 70 -9.83 -4.79 -5.03
CA ASP A 70 -10.42 -5.90 -5.77
C ASP A 70 -9.52 -7.14 -5.72
N ALA A 71 -8.20 -6.96 -5.91
CA ALA A 71 -7.20 -8.02 -5.78
C ALA A 71 -7.22 -8.65 -4.38
N ALA A 72 -7.17 -7.82 -3.33
CA ALA A 72 -7.20 -8.30 -1.94
C ALA A 72 -8.49 -9.07 -1.62
N ARG A 73 -9.62 -8.59 -2.12
CA ARG A 73 -10.92 -9.26 -1.94
C ARG A 73 -10.99 -10.59 -2.68
N ARG A 74 -10.51 -10.63 -3.93
CA ARG A 74 -10.46 -11.85 -4.76
C ARG A 74 -9.59 -12.93 -4.16
N LEU A 75 -8.41 -12.54 -3.68
CA LEU A 75 -7.45 -13.46 -3.07
C LEU A 75 -7.95 -13.96 -1.71
N GLY A 76 -8.51 -13.09 -0.89
CA GLY A 76 -8.98 -13.43 0.45
C GLY A 76 -7.89 -14.01 1.37
N GLY A 77 -8.30 -14.40 2.58
CA GLY A 77 -7.39 -15.02 3.55
C GLY A 77 -6.34 -14.06 4.11
N ASP A 78 -5.27 -14.62 4.67
CA ASP A 78 -4.16 -13.83 5.22
C ASP A 78 -3.24 -13.34 4.09
N LEU A 79 -3.21 -12.03 3.88
CA LEU A 79 -2.38 -11.37 2.88
C LEU A 79 -1.90 -10.00 3.35
N ALA A 80 -0.79 -9.54 2.78
CA ALA A 80 -0.34 -8.16 2.93
C ALA A 80 -0.44 -7.39 1.61
N CYS A 81 -0.85 -6.12 1.70
CA CYS A 81 -1.01 -5.23 0.56
C CYS A 81 -0.09 -4.02 0.70
N LEU A 82 0.68 -3.71 -0.34
CA LEU A 82 1.51 -2.52 -0.39
C LEU A 82 0.67 -1.26 -0.61
N VAL A 83 0.87 -0.26 0.25
CA VAL A 83 0.31 1.08 0.12
C VAL A 83 1.34 1.99 -0.57
N PHE A 84 0.95 2.62 -1.67
CA PHE A 84 1.80 3.55 -2.43
C PHE A 84 1.80 4.91 -1.75
N ALA A 85 2.52 4.99 -0.63
CA ALA A 85 2.34 5.99 0.39
C ALA A 85 2.84 7.39 0.00
N SER A 86 2.12 8.39 0.47
CA SER A 86 2.69 9.71 0.73
C SER A 86 3.66 9.62 1.91
N ALA A 87 4.90 10.09 1.73
CA ALA A 87 5.85 10.14 2.83
C ALA A 87 5.47 11.17 3.91
N ARG A 88 4.65 12.17 3.57
CA ARG A 88 4.40 13.35 4.43
C ARG A 88 3.00 13.42 5.03
N ASN A 89 2.02 12.74 4.43
CA ASN A 89 0.61 12.85 4.85
C ASN A 89 -0.01 11.46 4.98
N PRO A 90 -0.48 11.07 6.18
CA PRO A 90 -1.15 9.79 6.37
C PRO A 90 -2.41 9.69 5.50
N GLY A 91 -2.48 8.64 4.67
CA GLY A 91 -3.56 8.43 3.71
C GLY A 91 -3.57 9.42 2.55
N GLY A 92 -2.43 10.09 2.28
CA GLY A 92 -2.31 11.05 1.19
C GLY A 92 -3.28 12.22 1.31
N GLY A 93 -4.00 12.48 0.24
CA GLY A 93 -5.04 13.53 0.16
C GLY A 93 -6.47 13.01 0.30
N PHE A 94 -6.71 11.81 0.90
CA PHE A 94 -8.05 11.19 0.87
C PHE A 94 -9.12 12.04 1.56
N LEU A 95 -8.79 12.73 2.67
CA LEU A 95 -9.71 13.65 3.38
C LEU A 95 -10.15 14.84 2.51
N ASN A 96 -9.33 15.20 1.53
CA ASN A 96 -9.61 16.27 0.58
C ASN A 96 -10.24 15.77 -0.73
N GLY A 97 -10.51 14.47 -0.84
CA GLY A 97 -11.13 13.84 -2.01
C GLY A 97 -10.17 13.64 -3.19
N ALA A 98 -8.87 13.50 -2.91
CA ALA A 98 -7.90 13.01 -3.87
C ALA A 98 -8.15 11.54 -4.21
N GLN A 99 -7.64 11.08 -5.35
CA GLN A 99 -7.90 9.75 -5.86
C GLN A 99 -6.63 9.17 -6.48
N ALA A 100 -5.99 8.28 -5.71
CA ALA A 100 -4.95 7.37 -6.12
C ALA A 100 -5.06 6.11 -5.25
N GLN A 101 -4.11 5.18 -5.34
CA GLN A 101 -4.19 3.90 -4.64
C GLN A 101 -4.24 4.07 -3.11
N GLU A 102 -3.34 4.86 -2.52
CA GLU A 102 -3.34 5.12 -1.06
C GLU A 102 -4.67 5.70 -0.59
N GLU A 103 -5.19 6.70 -1.32
CA GLU A 103 -6.47 7.31 -0.98
C GLU A 103 -7.64 6.35 -1.09
N SER A 104 -7.61 5.43 -2.04
CA SER A 104 -8.65 4.39 -2.19
C SER A 104 -8.60 3.39 -1.05
N LEU A 105 -7.41 2.94 -0.64
CA LEU A 105 -7.23 2.06 0.52
C LEU A 105 -7.67 2.74 1.82
N ALA A 106 -7.27 4.01 2.04
CA ALA A 106 -7.68 4.78 3.22
C ALA A 106 -9.19 5.05 3.27
N ARG A 107 -9.86 5.20 2.11
CA ARG A 107 -11.32 5.32 2.05
C ARG A 107 -12.05 3.99 2.23
N GLY A 108 -11.43 2.89 1.82
CA GLY A 108 -12.03 1.55 1.84
C GLY A 108 -11.91 0.83 3.18
N SER A 109 -11.04 1.31 4.08
CA SER A 109 -10.64 0.56 5.27
C SER A 109 -10.41 1.43 6.51
N ALA A 110 -10.14 0.78 7.63
CA ALA A 110 -9.67 1.43 8.86
C ALA A 110 -8.15 1.71 8.85
N LEU A 111 -7.52 1.89 7.69
CA LEU A 111 -6.08 2.16 7.59
C LEU A 111 -5.69 3.50 8.23
N TYR A 112 -6.50 4.53 8.09
CA TYR A 112 -6.13 5.88 8.55
C TYR A 112 -5.78 5.98 10.05
N PRO A 113 -6.55 5.43 11.01
CA PRO A 113 -6.13 5.43 12.42
C PRO A 113 -4.82 4.67 12.65
N CYS A 114 -4.52 3.61 11.91
CA CYS A 114 -3.23 2.91 11.96
C CYS A 114 -2.08 3.83 11.53
N LEU A 115 -2.23 4.55 10.41
CA LEU A 115 -1.25 5.53 9.95
C LEU A 115 -1.05 6.68 10.94
N ARG A 116 -2.12 7.08 11.63
CA ARG A 116 -2.06 8.08 12.71
C ARG A 116 -1.28 7.57 13.93
N ALA A 117 -1.41 6.29 14.28
CA ALA A 117 -0.62 5.68 15.34
C ALA A 117 0.89 5.65 15.00
N ALA A 118 1.24 5.54 13.72
CA ALA A 118 2.62 5.56 13.23
C ALA A 118 3.09 6.99 12.85
N TRP A 119 2.71 8.01 13.63
CA TRP A 119 2.96 9.43 13.30
C TRP A 119 4.43 9.78 13.07
N ASP A 120 5.35 9.12 13.76
CA ASP A 120 6.79 9.36 13.68
C ASP A 120 7.37 9.10 12.27
N PHE A 121 6.74 8.21 11.49
CA PHE A 121 7.07 8.03 10.08
C PHE A 121 6.94 9.34 9.30
N TYR A 122 5.86 10.07 9.53
CA TYR A 122 5.57 11.33 8.83
C TYR A 122 6.39 12.49 9.39
N VAL A 123 6.65 12.52 10.69
CA VAL A 123 7.54 13.51 11.34
C VAL A 123 8.93 13.42 10.74
N HIS A 124 9.48 12.19 10.64
CA HIS A 124 10.79 11.96 10.03
C HIS A 124 10.86 12.53 8.60
N HIS A 125 9.94 12.13 7.73
CA HIS A 125 9.97 12.54 6.32
C HIS A 125 9.62 14.02 6.08
N ARG A 126 8.96 14.67 7.02
CA ARG A 126 8.76 16.14 6.96
C ARG A 126 10.01 16.90 7.36
N GLY A 127 10.78 16.35 8.28
CA GLY A 127 12.05 16.92 8.74
C GLY A 127 13.22 16.67 7.79
N ASP A 128 13.11 15.64 6.93
CA ASP A 128 14.13 15.28 5.96
C ASP A 128 13.82 15.91 4.58
N PRO A 129 14.71 16.77 4.04
CA PRO A 129 14.54 17.34 2.71
C PRO A 129 14.73 16.33 1.56
N ASP A 130 15.31 15.15 1.81
CA ASP A 130 15.61 14.16 0.79
C ASP A 130 14.31 13.58 0.15
N LEU A 131 14.13 13.83 -1.14
CA LEU A 131 12.96 13.40 -1.89
C LEU A 131 13.08 11.95 -2.39
N THR A 132 14.20 11.28 -2.13
CA THR A 132 14.30 9.82 -2.27
C THR A 132 13.61 9.10 -1.11
N TYR A 133 13.39 9.79 0.00
CA TYR A 133 12.80 9.30 1.25
C TYR A 133 13.64 8.18 1.90
N SER A 134 13.07 7.49 2.89
CA SER A 134 13.76 6.43 3.64
C SER A 134 13.21 5.04 3.34
N ASP A 135 13.93 4.00 3.80
CA ASP A 135 13.50 2.61 3.71
C ASP A 135 12.60 2.17 4.89
N ARG A 136 12.00 3.13 5.60
CA ARG A 136 11.01 2.86 6.63
C ARG A 136 9.73 2.29 6.03
N VAL A 137 9.15 1.32 6.74
CA VAL A 137 7.86 0.72 6.38
C VAL A 137 6.96 0.75 7.61
N ILE A 138 5.72 1.23 7.46
CA ILE A 138 4.69 1.03 8.48
C ILE A 138 4.01 -0.30 8.17
N TYR A 139 3.99 -1.20 9.13
CA TYR A 139 3.19 -2.41 9.08
C TYR A 139 1.94 -2.25 9.93
N SER A 140 0.77 -2.47 9.33
CA SER A 140 -0.54 -2.40 9.99
C SER A 140 -1.26 -3.73 9.80
N PRO A 141 -1.34 -4.60 10.84
CA PRO A 141 -1.89 -5.96 10.73
C PRO A 141 -3.41 -5.96 10.65
N GLY A 142 -3.98 -6.83 9.81
CA GLY A 142 -5.38 -7.24 9.84
C GLY A 142 -6.40 -6.09 9.84
N VAL A 143 -6.10 -5.01 9.13
CA VAL A 143 -6.97 -3.81 9.08
C VAL A 143 -8.30 -4.14 8.42
N PRO A 144 -9.46 -3.86 9.06
CA PRO A 144 -10.76 -4.06 8.45
C PRO A 144 -10.95 -3.25 7.15
N VAL A 145 -11.21 -3.93 6.05
CA VAL A 145 -11.69 -3.36 4.79
C VAL A 145 -13.20 -3.51 4.76
N PHE A 146 -13.92 -2.40 4.70
CA PHE A 146 -15.38 -2.37 4.82
C PHE A 146 -16.10 -1.59 3.71
N ARG A 147 -15.36 -1.15 2.68
CA ARG A 147 -15.92 -0.57 1.44
C ARG A 147 -15.27 -1.16 0.20
N ASP A 148 -16.07 -1.18 -0.87
CA ASP A 148 -15.57 -1.43 -2.22
C ASP A 148 -14.98 -0.15 -2.86
N ASP A 149 -14.40 -0.27 -4.06
CA ASP A 149 -13.83 0.86 -4.81
C ASP A 149 -14.85 1.93 -5.23
N LYS A 150 -16.14 1.58 -5.26
CA LYS A 150 -17.22 2.53 -5.54
C LYS A 150 -17.63 3.32 -4.29
N GLY A 151 -17.13 2.91 -3.11
CA GLY A 151 -17.41 3.51 -1.81
C GLY A 151 -18.64 2.92 -1.11
N ASN A 152 -19.20 1.82 -1.61
CA ASN A 152 -20.30 1.13 -0.96
C ASN A 152 -19.81 0.38 0.27
N LEU A 153 -20.60 0.40 1.35
CA LEU A 153 -20.33 -0.40 2.55
C LEU A 153 -20.57 -1.89 2.25
N LEU A 154 -19.69 -2.74 2.76
CA LEU A 154 -19.77 -4.18 2.60
C LEU A 154 -20.62 -4.80 3.71
N ASP A 155 -21.42 -5.79 3.39
CA ASP A 155 -22.13 -6.59 4.40
C ASP A 155 -21.18 -7.47 5.22
N GLN A 156 -20.05 -7.85 4.63
CA GLN A 156 -18.98 -8.63 5.26
C GLN A 156 -17.64 -7.93 5.05
N PRO A 157 -17.10 -7.24 6.06
CA PRO A 157 -15.75 -6.71 6.02
C PRO A 157 -14.73 -7.86 6.05
N TYR A 158 -13.55 -7.60 5.52
CA TYR A 158 -12.45 -8.58 5.52
C TYR A 158 -11.15 -7.92 5.97
N PRO A 159 -10.25 -8.66 6.65
CA PRO A 159 -8.98 -8.13 7.11
C PRO A 159 -7.95 -8.09 5.97
N VAL A 160 -7.13 -7.04 5.96
CA VAL A 160 -5.93 -6.92 5.12
C VAL A 160 -4.81 -6.33 5.95
N SER A 161 -3.62 -6.94 5.91
CA SER A 161 -2.44 -6.30 6.49
C SER A 161 -1.84 -5.33 5.46
N PHE A 162 -1.46 -4.13 5.91
CA PHE A 162 -0.90 -3.12 5.02
C PHE A 162 0.58 -2.86 5.29
N LEU A 163 1.34 -2.72 4.19
CA LEU A 163 2.75 -2.33 4.16
C LEU A 163 2.82 -0.92 3.57
N THR A 164 2.91 0.09 4.40
CA THR A 164 2.92 1.49 3.94
C THR A 164 4.34 1.96 3.73
N SER A 165 4.73 2.17 2.48
CA SER A 165 6.08 2.58 2.09
C SER A 165 6.04 3.62 0.97
N ALA A 166 6.87 4.65 1.07
CA ALA A 166 6.94 5.72 0.09
C ALA A 166 8.01 5.42 -0.97
N ALA A 167 7.62 5.39 -2.25
CA ALA A 167 8.58 5.37 -3.36
C ALA A 167 9.34 6.69 -3.43
N PRO A 168 10.55 6.74 -4.01
CA PRO A 168 11.21 8.00 -4.38
C PRO A 168 10.28 8.86 -5.24
N ASN A 169 10.25 10.16 -5.00
CA ASN A 169 9.45 11.09 -5.81
C ASN A 169 10.27 11.63 -6.97
N LEU A 170 10.44 10.83 -8.02
CA LEU A 170 11.30 11.15 -9.16
C LEU A 170 10.90 12.49 -9.81
N GLN A 171 9.60 12.78 -9.92
CA GLN A 171 9.15 14.03 -10.50
C GLN A 171 9.57 15.25 -9.67
N ALA A 172 9.50 15.15 -8.34
CA ALA A 172 9.97 16.22 -7.46
C ALA A 172 11.50 16.28 -7.39
N ILE A 173 12.19 15.13 -7.42
CA ILE A 173 13.65 15.02 -7.49
C ILE A 173 14.15 15.72 -8.74
N ALA A 174 13.60 15.43 -9.92
CA ALA A 174 14.03 16.05 -11.18
C ALA A 174 13.92 17.58 -11.18
N ARG A 175 13.01 18.14 -10.39
CA ARG A 175 12.82 19.60 -10.29
C ARG A 175 13.68 20.26 -9.22
N ASN A 176 13.88 19.59 -8.08
CA ASN A 176 14.44 20.23 -6.88
C ASN A 176 15.78 19.65 -6.43
N GLN A 177 16.13 18.43 -6.84
CA GLN A 177 17.33 17.68 -6.45
C GLN A 177 17.84 16.81 -7.61
N PRO A 178 18.06 17.39 -8.83
CA PRO A 178 18.35 16.60 -10.04
C PRO A 178 19.60 15.72 -9.92
N GLU A 179 20.55 16.09 -9.07
CA GLU A 179 21.75 15.31 -8.76
C GLU A 179 21.44 13.96 -8.11
N ARG A 180 20.26 13.80 -7.49
CA ARG A 180 19.81 12.56 -6.85
C ARG A 180 19.09 11.61 -7.80
N ALA A 181 18.71 12.07 -8.99
CA ALA A 181 17.92 11.27 -9.93
C ALA A 181 18.57 9.93 -10.31
N ALA A 182 19.90 9.92 -10.48
CA ALA A 182 20.66 8.72 -10.80
C ALA A 182 20.61 7.64 -9.71
N GLY A 183 20.34 8.00 -8.45
CA GLY A 183 20.22 7.08 -7.32
C GLY A 183 18.83 6.46 -7.15
N VAL A 184 17.81 6.92 -7.89
CA VAL A 184 16.42 6.46 -7.74
C VAL A 184 16.24 4.97 -8.03
N PRO A 185 16.82 4.37 -9.10
CA PRO A 185 16.67 2.94 -9.33
C PRO A 185 17.23 2.07 -8.20
N GLU A 186 18.35 2.48 -7.59
CA GLU A 186 18.93 1.76 -6.45
C GLU A 186 18.06 1.90 -5.19
N ALA A 187 17.52 3.09 -4.92
CA ALA A 187 16.59 3.29 -3.82
C ALA A 187 15.32 2.43 -3.99
N LEU A 188 14.80 2.28 -5.22
CA LEU A 188 13.67 1.42 -5.52
C LEU A 188 14.00 -0.06 -5.24
N ARG A 189 15.15 -0.57 -5.71
CA ARG A 189 15.58 -1.97 -5.47
C ARG A 189 15.71 -2.29 -3.99
N ARG A 190 16.45 -1.45 -3.26
CA ARG A 190 16.67 -1.63 -1.82
C ARG A 190 15.34 -1.59 -1.05
N ARG A 191 14.46 -0.68 -1.39
CA ARG A 191 13.18 -0.51 -0.68
C ARG A 191 12.13 -1.56 -1.09
N ALA A 192 12.13 -2.04 -2.34
CA ALA A 192 11.32 -3.19 -2.74
C ALA A 192 11.70 -4.43 -1.92
N MET A 193 13.00 -4.70 -1.75
CA MET A 193 13.48 -5.77 -0.88
C MET A 193 13.00 -5.58 0.56
N ARG A 194 13.12 -4.34 1.11
CA ARG A 194 12.67 -4.02 2.47
C ARG A 194 11.19 -4.29 2.68
N VAL A 195 10.33 -3.95 1.73
CA VAL A 195 8.89 -4.23 1.76
C VAL A 195 8.64 -5.74 1.85
N LEU A 196 9.35 -6.54 1.06
CA LEU A 196 9.23 -8.01 1.09
C LEU A 196 9.72 -8.59 2.42
N GLU A 197 10.85 -8.12 2.94
CA GLU A 197 11.39 -8.51 4.23
C GLU A 197 10.38 -8.28 5.35
N VAL A 198 9.77 -7.10 5.43
CA VAL A 198 8.75 -6.77 6.44
C VAL A 198 7.53 -7.66 6.32
N ALA A 199 7.06 -7.94 5.09
CA ALA A 199 5.95 -8.86 4.88
C ALA A 199 6.27 -10.27 5.38
N ALA A 200 7.45 -10.76 5.04
CA ALA A 200 7.91 -12.09 5.41
C ALA A 200 8.13 -12.26 6.91
N ASP A 201 8.73 -11.25 7.59
CA ASP A 201 8.92 -11.20 9.05
C ASP A 201 7.59 -11.29 9.82
N ASN A 202 6.50 -10.79 9.21
CA ASN A 202 5.16 -10.89 9.76
C ASN A 202 4.40 -12.15 9.33
N GLY A 203 5.08 -13.11 8.70
CA GLY A 203 4.55 -14.42 8.35
C GLY A 203 3.66 -14.46 7.11
N HIS A 204 3.53 -13.34 6.38
CA HIS A 204 2.70 -13.32 5.18
C HIS A 204 3.31 -14.14 4.04
N ARG A 205 2.48 -14.96 3.43
CA ARG A 205 2.85 -15.80 2.28
C ARG A 205 2.19 -15.32 0.97
N ARG A 206 1.25 -14.38 1.07
CA ARG A 206 0.48 -13.84 -0.05
C ARG A 206 0.55 -12.34 -0.05
N LEU A 207 0.85 -11.76 -1.23
CA LEU A 207 1.04 -10.32 -1.38
C LEU A 207 0.18 -9.73 -2.48
N VAL A 208 -0.28 -8.50 -2.24
CA VAL A 208 -0.78 -7.58 -3.28
C VAL A 208 0.20 -6.42 -3.40
N LEU A 209 0.92 -6.40 -4.50
CA LEU A 209 1.85 -5.34 -4.92
C LEU A 209 1.26 -4.57 -6.11
N GLY A 210 2.04 -3.70 -6.76
CA GLY A 210 1.58 -3.00 -7.97
C GLY A 210 2.50 -1.88 -8.44
N ALA A 211 1.97 -0.94 -9.19
CA ALA A 211 2.72 0.14 -9.85
C ALA A 211 3.12 1.27 -8.89
N TRP A 212 3.95 0.90 -7.90
CA TRP A 212 4.39 1.73 -6.79
C TRP A 212 5.19 2.95 -7.23
N GLY A 213 4.63 4.13 -7.01
CA GLY A 213 5.25 5.39 -7.40
C GLY A 213 5.24 5.70 -8.91
N CYS A 214 4.56 4.89 -9.74
CA CYS A 214 4.50 5.12 -11.20
C CYS A 214 3.50 6.21 -11.61
N GLY A 215 2.63 6.65 -10.71
CA GLY A 215 1.68 7.74 -10.96
C GLY A 215 2.32 9.12 -10.77
N VAL A 216 1.82 9.88 -9.77
CA VAL A 216 2.26 11.27 -9.49
C VAL A 216 3.76 11.38 -9.19
N PHE A 217 4.39 10.33 -8.65
CA PHE A 217 5.84 10.35 -8.36
C PHE A 217 6.71 10.14 -9.61
N GLY A 218 6.12 9.65 -10.72
CA GLY A 218 6.74 9.60 -12.04
C GLY A 218 7.89 8.60 -12.19
N ASN A 219 7.94 7.55 -11.35
CA ASN A 219 8.91 6.46 -11.57
C ASN A 219 8.55 5.67 -12.81
N ASP A 220 9.57 5.24 -13.55
CA ASP A 220 9.37 4.39 -14.71
C ASP A 220 8.82 3.01 -14.32
N PRO A 221 7.69 2.58 -14.91
CA PRO A 221 7.05 1.31 -14.57
C PRO A 221 7.95 0.08 -14.75
N SER A 222 8.79 0.04 -15.79
CA SER A 222 9.72 -1.06 -16.02
C SER A 222 10.78 -1.12 -14.92
N THR A 223 11.32 0.02 -14.50
CA THR A 223 12.29 0.10 -13.40
C THR A 223 11.70 -0.39 -12.07
N VAL A 224 10.45 -0.05 -11.79
CA VAL A 224 9.75 -0.51 -10.58
C VAL A 224 9.46 -2.02 -10.64
N ALA A 225 9.01 -2.52 -11.78
CA ALA A 225 8.77 -3.95 -12.00
C ALA A 225 10.07 -4.76 -11.85
N ASP A 226 11.19 -4.29 -12.45
CA ASP A 226 12.51 -4.92 -12.33
C ASP A 226 13.00 -4.95 -10.87
N ALA A 227 12.75 -3.88 -10.09
CA ALA A 227 13.11 -3.82 -8.67
C ALA A 227 12.38 -4.91 -7.86
N PHE A 228 11.09 -5.11 -8.09
CA PHE A 228 10.34 -6.19 -7.45
C PHE A 228 10.72 -7.58 -7.98
N ALA A 229 10.96 -7.75 -9.27
CA ALA A 229 11.42 -9.01 -9.83
C ALA A 229 12.76 -9.46 -9.22
N GLU A 230 13.71 -8.53 -9.04
CA GLU A 230 14.97 -8.79 -8.37
C GLU A 230 14.74 -9.15 -6.90
N ALA A 231 13.91 -8.38 -6.18
CA ALA A 231 13.63 -8.61 -4.78
C ALA A 231 12.97 -9.98 -4.53
N LEU A 232 12.02 -10.40 -5.37
CA LEU A 232 11.37 -11.71 -5.28
C LEU A 232 12.33 -12.87 -5.53
N ARG A 233 13.29 -12.71 -6.46
CA ARG A 233 14.33 -13.74 -6.70
C ARG A 233 15.30 -13.87 -5.51
N ARG A 234 15.62 -12.79 -4.82
CA ARG A 234 16.51 -12.76 -3.65
C ARG A 234 15.80 -13.19 -2.37
N GLY A 235 14.49 -12.97 -2.29
CA GLY A 235 13.64 -13.32 -1.15
C GLY A 235 12.47 -14.20 -1.59
N PRO A 236 12.72 -15.51 -1.91
CA PRO A 236 11.69 -16.44 -2.37
C PRO A 236 10.83 -16.94 -1.20
N TRP A 237 10.12 -16.02 -0.53
CA TRP A 237 9.42 -16.31 0.72
C TRP A 237 7.90 -16.46 0.56
N PHE A 238 7.37 -16.14 -0.61
CA PHE A 238 5.93 -16.02 -0.85
C PHE A 238 5.41 -17.17 -1.70
N GLU A 239 4.16 -17.55 -1.49
CA GLU A 239 3.44 -18.56 -2.27
C GLU A 239 2.66 -17.91 -3.42
N HIS A 240 2.15 -16.70 -3.20
CA HIS A 240 1.37 -15.99 -4.20
C HIS A 240 1.63 -14.48 -4.15
N VAL A 241 2.02 -13.92 -5.28
CA VAL A 241 2.25 -12.48 -5.42
C VAL A 241 1.42 -11.95 -6.58
N THR A 242 0.46 -11.08 -6.27
CA THR A 242 -0.35 -10.40 -7.28
C THR A 242 0.11 -8.96 -7.44
N PHE A 243 0.49 -8.59 -8.65
CA PHE A 243 0.68 -7.19 -9.02
C PHE A 243 -0.64 -6.63 -9.54
N ALA A 244 -1.38 -5.93 -8.68
CA ALA A 244 -2.60 -5.22 -9.01
C ALA A 244 -2.26 -3.86 -9.64
N VAL A 245 -2.32 -3.77 -10.95
CA VAL A 245 -1.95 -2.58 -11.73
C VAL A 245 -3.18 -2.06 -12.45
N LEU A 246 -3.97 -1.22 -11.77
CA LEU A 246 -5.13 -0.59 -12.38
C LEU A 246 -4.71 0.50 -13.36
N ASP A 247 -4.69 0.16 -14.63
CA ASP A 247 -4.38 1.06 -15.72
C ASP A 247 -5.58 1.20 -16.66
N ARG A 248 -6.22 2.37 -16.63
CA ARG A 248 -7.36 2.73 -17.47
C ARG A 248 -6.94 3.54 -18.70
N GLY A 249 -5.65 3.73 -18.87
CA GLY A 249 -5.09 4.41 -20.04
C GLY A 249 -5.35 3.64 -21.33
N ARG A 250 -5.35 4.36 -22.46
CA ARG A 250 -5.37 3.70 -23.76
C ARG A 250 -4.13 2.79 -23.84
N ASP A 251 -4.33 1.54 -24.26
CA ASP A 251 -3.30 0.50 -24.37
C ASP A 251 -2.67 0.05 -23.05
N ALA A 252 -3.13 0.56 -21.90
CA ALA A 252 -2.69 0.21 -20.56
C ALA A 252 -1.15 0.08 -20.42
N PRO A 253 -0.37 1.15 -20.69
CA PRO A 253 1.09 1.05 -20.78
C PRO A 253 1.77 0.68 -19.47
N ILE A 254 1.25 1.10 -18.32
CA ILE A 254 1.80 0.75 -17.01
C ILE A 254 1.59 -0.74 -16.73
N TYR A 255 0.35 -1.22 -16.94
CA TYR A 255 0.03 -2.65 -16.81
C TYR A 255 0.89 -3.51 -17.74
N THR A 256 1.04 -3.10 -19.01
CA THR A 256 1.86 -3.81 -19.99
C THR A 256 3.32 -3.90 -19.57
N ALA A 257 3.90 -2.81 -19.06
CA ALA A 257 5.28 -2.82 -18.57
C ALA A 257 5.51 -3.82 -17.42
N PHE A 258 4.55 -3.90 -16.48
CA PHE A 258 4.62 -4.88 -15.38
C PHE A 258 4.45 -6.31 -15.88
N ARG A 259 3.46 -6.56 -16.73
CA ARG A 259 3.21 -7.88 -17.33
C ARG A 259 4.44 -8.40 -18.07
N ASP A 260 5.08 -7.58 -18.89
CA ASP A 260 6.21 -7.98 -19.73
C ASP A 260 7.50 -8.25 -18.94
N ARG A 261 7.56 -7.82 -17.67
CA ARG A 261 8.72 -8.01 -16.78
C ARG A 261 8.55 -9.11 -15.74
N LEU A 262 7.30 -9.47 -15.40
CA LEU A 262 7.00 -10.34 -14.26
C LEU A 262 6.30 -11.65 -14.65
N ASN A 263 5.85 -11.79 -15.90
CA ASN A 263 5.27 -13.03 -16.45
C ASN A 263 6.26 -13.80 -17.33
#